data_b150528d8c262cd643005f35168b6676
#
_entry.id   b150528d8c262cd643005f35168b6676
#
_cell.length_a   1.000
_cell.length_b   1.000
_cell.length_c   1.000
_cell.angle_alpha   90.00
_cell.angle_beta   90.00
_cell.angle_gamma   90.00
#
_symmetry.space_group_name_H-M   'P 1'
#
loop_
_entity.id
_entity.type
_entity.pdbx_description
1 polymer ?
#
loop_
_entity_poly.entity_id
_entity_poly.type
_entity_poly.pdbx_seq_one_letter_code
_entity_poly.pdbx_strand_id
1 'polypeptide(L)'
;MFRTNVEDIKKHESPPQIVEIFSKKEIQKMKDFYDLLPLRVFNQKQNVKKKAWIQGIDEELDRIYFSGLKRYLGDYRMDNLKSEDGKDLFGLYHESFNPLPLHVDSGFKPEDIIYKQALTPFTSGQTVVFKTKWYGRSTSFTIDSEELKFKPKADQNDRSNKHIVVDGKSFDKNIHQKYLSHIDIENLRGMEIEMIYEWKVGETFIMDRTYIHCSSSNLEKRKLGLTTFTKK
;
A
#
# COMPACT_ATOMS: atom_id res chain seq x y z
N MET A 1 4.89 14.39 13.00
CA MET A 1 6.04 15.17 12.47
C MET A 1 6.10 14.94 10.97
N PHE A 2 6.18 15.99 10.17
CA PHE A 2 6.34 15.88 8.72
C PHE A 2 7.77 15.43 8.38
N ARG A 3 7.94 14.85 7.19
CA ARG A 3 9.27 14.51 6.67
C ARG A 3 10.07 15.78 6.38
N THR A 4 11.37 15.71 6.55
CA THR A 4 12.27 16.86 6.29
C THR A 4 12.72 16.95 4.84
N ASN A 5 12.53 15.88 4.07
CA ASN A 5 12.98 15.70 2.69
C ASN A 5 11.83 15.69 1.67
N VAL A 6 10.75 16.41 1.94
CA VAL A 6 9.54 16.43 1.09
C VAL A 6 9.87 16.84 -0.34
N GLU A 7 10.71 17.85 -0.54
CA GLU A 7 11.07 18.31 -1.88
C GLU A 7 11.85 17.25 -2.68
N ASP A 8 12.67 16.44 -2.02
CA ASP A 8 13.36 15.32 -2.69
C ASP A 8 12.39 14.20 -3.05
N ILE A 9 11.39 13.93 -2.21
CA ILE A 9 10.32 12.97 -2.52
C ILE A 9 9.53 13.43 -3.75
N LYS A 10 9.12 14.70 -3.78
CA LYS A 10 8.34 15.27 -4.89
C LYS A 10 9.05 15.19 -6.25
N LYS A 11 10.38 15.28 -6.29
CA LYS A 11 11.17 15.14 -7.54
C LYS A 11 10.95 13.78 -8.22
N HIS A 12 10.52 12.76 -7.49
CA HIS A 12 10.34 11.40 -7.96
C HIS A 12 8.87 11.01 -8.11
N GLU A 13 7.94 11.93 -7.88
CA GLU A 13 6.52 11.64 -7.99
C GLU A 13 6.07 11.51 -9.44
N SER A 14 5.11 10.62 -9.64
CA SER A 14 4.45 10.42 -10.93
C SER A 14 3.02 9.90 -10.71
N PRO A 15 2.13 10.06 -11.71
CA PRO A 15 0.82 9.43 -11.65
C PRO A 15 0.91 7.91 -11.46
N PRO A 16 -0.13 7.28 -10.87
CA PRO A 16 -0.21 5.83 -10.78
C PRO A 16 -0.14 5.17 -12.16
N GLN A 17 0.49 4.01 -12.24
CA GLN A 17 0.70 3.28 -13.49
C GLN A 17 0.30 1.81 -13.33
N ILE A 18 -0.26 1.23 -14.40
CA ILE A 18 -0.55 -0.19 -14.50
C ILE A 18 0.35 -0.74 -15.60
N VAL A 19 1.15 -1.74 -15.28
CA VAL A 19 2.15 -2.31 -16.18
C VAL A 19 2.16 -3.84 -16.10
N GLU A 20 2.49 -4.50 -17.20
CA GLU A 20 2.72 -5.94 -17.23
C GLU A 20 4.23 -6.19 -17.13
N ILE A 21 4.69 -6.53 -15.94
CA ILE A 21 6.12 -6.74 -15.64
C ILE A 21 6.49 -8.21 -15.79
N PHE A 22 5.63 -9.09 -15.32
CA PHE A 22 5.91 -10.51 -15.16
C PHE A 22 5.05 -11.35 -16.11
N SER A 23 5.65 -12.38 -16.71
CA SER A 23 4.93 -13.37 -17.49
C SER A 23 3.95 -14.17 -16.62
N LYS A 24 2.96 -14.80 -17.25
CA LYS A 24 2.00 -15.69 -16.57
C LYS A 24 2.70 -16.79 -15.76
N LYS A 25 3.82 -17.32 -16.27
CA LYS A 25 4.62 -18.36 -15.59
C LYS A 25 5.30 -17.81 -14.33
N GLU A 26 5.83 -16.60 -14.39
CA GLU A 26 6.46 -15.94 -13.24
C GLU A 26 5.43 -15.56 -12.18
N ILE A 27 4.27 -15.05 -12.57
CA ILE A 27 3.15 -14.79 -11.65
C ILE A 27 2.71 -16.08 -10.96
N GLN A 28 2.62 -17.20 -11.69
CA GLN A 28 2.26 -18.48 -11.07
C GLN A 28 3.34 -18.95 -10.10
N LYS A 29 4.63 -18.84 -10.44
CA LYS A 29 5.72 -19.14 -9.51
C LYS A 29 5.64 -18.31 -8.22
N MET A 30 5.36 -16.99 -8.32
CA MET A 30 5.20 -16.10 -7.15
C MET A 30 4.00 -16.54 -6.29
N LYS A 31 2.92 -16.98 -6.91
CA LYS A 31 1.74 -17.46 -6.20
C LYS A 31 2.01 -18.79 -5.49
N ASP A 32 2.68 -19.73 -6.15
CA ASP A 32 3.08 -21.01 -5.57
C ASP A 32 4.07 -20.79 -4.40
N PHE A 33 4.98 -19.83 -4.56
CA PHE A 33 5.90 -19.44 -3.51
C PHE A 33 5.18 -18.90 -2.26
N TYR A 34 4.09 -18.14 -2.43
CA TYR A 34 3.26 -17.72 -1.31
C TYR A 34 2.77 -18.91 -0.48
N ASP A 35 2.37 -20.00 -1.10
CA ASP A 35 1.84 -21.17 -0.38
C ASP A 35 2.93 -21.85 0.48
N LEU A 36 4.19 -21.78 0.08
CA LEU A 36 5.34 -22.33 0.81
C LEU A 36 5.80 -21.47 1.99
N LEU A 37 5.50 -20.18 1.97
CA LEU A 37 5.96 -19.24 3.01
C LEU A 37 5.18 -19.41 4.33
N PRO A 38 5.86 -19.30 5.49
CA PRO A 38 5.21 -19.32 6.78
C PRO A 38 4.36 -18.07 6.99
N LEU A 39 3.31 -18.21 7.78
CA LEU A 39 2.51 -17.07 8.23
C LEU A 39 3.36 -16.22 9.19
N ARG A 40 3.57 -14.94 8.86
CA ARG A 40 4.30 -13.99 9.68
C ARG A 40 3.40 -13.28 10.69
N VAL A 41 2.26 -12.77 10.20
CA VAL A 41 1.31 -11.98 11.00
C VAL A 41 -0.11 -12.34 10.61
N PHE A 42 -0.96 -12.50 11.60
CA PHE A 42 -2.40 -12.47 11.43
C PHE A 42 -2.98 -11.33 12.26
N ASN A 43 -3.44 -10.29 11.59
CA ASN A 43 -4.17 -9.21 12.23
C ASN A 43 -5.65 -9.59 12.31
N GLN A 44 -6.10 -10.08 13.47
CA GLN A 44 -7.49 -10.52 13.67
C GLN A 44 -8.49 -9.37 13.51
N LYS A 45 -8.16 -8.14 13.98
CA LYS A 45 -9.07 -6.98 13.89
C LYS A 45 -9.34 -6.59 12.44
N GLN A 46 -8.33 -6.62 11.60
CA GLN A 46 -8.45 -6.28 10.17
C GLN A 46 -8.75 -7.50 9.30
N ASN A 47 -8.69 -8.70 9.85
CA ASN A 47 -8.78 -9.96 9.13
C ASN A 47 -7.80 -10.02 7.94
N VAL A 48 -6.53 -9.76 8.24
CA VAL A 48 -5.42 -9.74 7.27
C VAL A 48 -4.33 -10.72 7.68
N LYS A 49 -3.95 -11.60 6.77
CA LYS A 49 -2.75 -12.44 6.91
C LYS A 49 -1.61 -11.86 6.10
N LYS A 50 -0.41 -11.90 6.66
CA LYS A 50 0.81 -11.44 6.00
C LYS A 50 1.87 -12.53 5.99
N LYS A 51 2.42 -12.80 4.82
CA LYS A 51 3.60 -13.64 4.64
C LYS A 51 4.73 -12.81 4.04
N ALA A 52 5.94 -12.99 4.51
CA ALA A 52 7.08 -12.19 4.07
C ALA A 52 7.90 -12.96 3.03
N TRP A 53 8.18 -12.32 1.91
CA TRP A 53 9.18 -12.77 0.96
C TRP A 53 10.55 -12.27 1.42
N ILE A 54 11.37 -13.17 1.94
CA ILE A 54 12.71 -12.89 2.45
C ILE A 54 13.72 -13.20 1.34
N GLN A 55 14.68 -12.31 1.13
CA GLN A 55 15.75 -12.49 0.17
C GLN A 55 16.54 -13.79 0.43
N GLY A 56 16.82 -14.52 -0.64
CA GLY A 56 17.66 -15.73 -0.60
C GLY A 56 16.91 -17.02 -0.32
N ILE A 57 15.57 -17.01 -0.18
CA ILE A 57 14.79 -18.26 -0.10
C ILE A 57 14.69 -18.92 -1.48
N ASP A 58 14.48 -18.13 -2.54
CA ASP A 58 14.51 -18.56 -3.94
C ASP A 58 15.26 -17.49 -4.75
N GLU A 59 16.55 -17.74 -4.99
CA GLU A 59 17.44 -16.76 -5.65
C GLU A 59 17.05 -16.50 -7.12
N GLU A 60 16.50 -17.49 -7.82
CA GLU A 60 16.01 -17.29 -9.19
C GLU A 60 14.82 -16.34 -9.19
N LEU A 61 13.87 -16.56 -8.30
CA LEU A 61 12.67 -15.76 -8.19
C LEU A 61 12.99 -14.34 -7.67
N ASP A 62 13.93 -14.22 -6.72
CA ASP A 62 14.46 -12.95 -6.24
C ASP A 62 15.00 -12.10 -7.40
N ARG A 63 15.83 -12.71 -8.26
CA ARG A 63 16.42 -12.05 -9.42
C ARG A 63 15.36 -11.64 -10.43
N ILE A 64 14.41 -12.50 -10.74
CA ILE A 64 13.29 -12.21 -11.68
C ILE A 64 12.51 -10.99 -11.16
N TYR A 65 12.12 -11.02 -9.90
CA TYR A 65 11.28 -9.98 -9.30
C TYR A 65 12.01 -8.63 -9.24
N PHE A 66 13.23 -8.62 -8.70
CA PHE A 66 14.04 -7.41 -8.59
C PHE A 66 14.33 -6.80 -9.96
N SER A 67 14.76 -7.61 -10.94
CA SER A 67 15.08 -7.13 -12.28
C SER A 67 13.84 -6.64 -13.03
N GLY A 68 12.70 -7.30 -12.81
CA GLY A 68 11.41 -6.89 -13.36
C GLY A 68 11.03 -5.49 -12.88
N LEU A 69 11.03 -5.27 -11.58
CA LEU A 69 10.73 -3.95 -11.00
C LEU A 69 11.75 -2.89 -11.42
N LYS A 70 13.05 -3.21 -11.46
CA LYS A 70 14.10 -2.26 -11.82
C LYS A 70 13.92 -1.63 -13.21
N ARG A 71 13.35 -2.38 -14.15
CA ARG A 71 13.05 -1.86 -15.52
C ARG A 71 12.09 -0.66 -15.51
N TYR A 72 11.18 -0.62 -14.54
CA TYR A 72 10.16 0.44 -14.42
C TYR A 72 10.50 1.49 -13.35
N LEU A 73 11.17 1.10 -12.28
CA LEU A 73 11.50 1.98 -11.17
C LEU A 73 12.86 2.65 -11.31
N GLY A 74 13.72 2.17 -12.24
CA GLY A 74 15.11 2.58 -12.31
C GLY A 74 15.88 2.10 -11.07
N ASP A 75 16.83 2.89 -10.59
CA ASP A 75 17.55 2.57 -9.37
C ASP A 75 16.69 2.86 -8.14
N TYR A 76 16.61 1.86 -7.26
CA TYR A 76 15.84 1.91 -6.02
C TYR A 76 16.46 0.97 -4.97
N ARG A 77 16.05 1.16 -3.74
CA ARG A 77 16.33 0.24 -2.62
C ARG A 77 15.02 -0.27 -2.04
N MET A 78 15.03 -1.48 -1.48
CA MET A 78 13.88 -1.99 -0.74
C MET A 78 13.71 -1.21 0.56
N ASP A 79 12.47 -0.93 0.92
CA ASP A 79 12.10 -0.28 2.17
C ASP A 79 11.02 -1.09 2.92
N ASN A 80 11.14 -2.40 2.83
CA ASN A 80 10.34 -3.33 3.63
C ASN A 80 11.03 -3.59 4.97
N LEU A 81 10.29 -4.20 5.89
CA LEU A 81 10.86 -4.69 7.14
C LEU A 81 11.99 -5.69 6.85
N LYS A 82 12.99 -5.70 7.70
CA LYS A 82 13.99 -6.78 7.71
C LYS A 82 13.43 -8.00 8.44
N SER A 83 13.94 -9.17 8.08
CA SER A 83 13.76 -10.41 8.85
C SER A 83 14.51 -10.34 10.17
N GLU A 84 14.27 -11.30 11.07
CA GLU A 84 14.94 -11.37 12.38
C GLU A 84 16.47 -11.52 12.24
N ASP A 85 16.94 -12.22 11.19
CA ASP A 85 18.34 -12.38 10.85
C ASP A 85 18.91 -11.21 10.01
N GLY A 86 18.17 -10.11 9.87
CA GLY A 86 18.61 -8.89 9.20
C GLY A 86 18.55 -8.90 7.68
N LYS A 87 18.05 -9.96 7.04
CA LYS A 87 17.89 -10.03 5.59
C LYS A 87 16.79 -9.08 5.10
N ASP A 88 16.95 -8.57 3.89
CA ASP A 88 15.96 -7.70 3.28
C ASP A 88 14.72 -8.51 2.87
N LEU A 89 13.55 -7.91 3.09
CA LEU A 89 12.31 -8.41 2.55
C LEU A 89 12.09 -7.80 1.17
N PHE A 90 11.85 -8.62 0.17
CA PHE A 90 11.46 -8.13 -1.15
C PHE A 90 10.02 -7.67 -1.20
N GLY A 91 9.16 -8.29 -0.41
CA GLY A 91 7.76 -7.89 -0.36
C GLY A 91 6.99 -8.56 0.76
N LEU A 92 5.76 -8.10 0.89
CA LEU A 92 4.78 -8.66 1.80
C LEU A 92 3.57 -9.13 1.00
N TYR A 93 3.27 -10.41 1.09
CA TYR A 93 1.99 -10.94 0.66
C TYR A 93 0.93 -10.55 1.67
N HIS A 94 -0.09 -9.89 1.20
CA HIS A 94 -1.27 -9.52 1.96
C HIS A 94 -2.47 -10.34 1.48
N GLU A 95 -3.01 -11.15 2.38
CA GLU A 95 -4.26 -11.85 2.19
C GLU A 95 -5.33 -11.18 3.06
N SER A 96 -6.23 -10.44 2.43
CA SER A 96 -7.25 -9.64 3.11
C SER A 96 -8.64 -10.22 2.88
N PHE A 97 -9.45 -10.21 3.94
CA PHE A 97 -10.84 -10.68 3.93
C PHE A 97 -11.82 -9.55 4.21
N ASN A 98 -11.32 -8.40 4.64
CA ASN A 98 -12.09 -7.18 4.87
C ASN A 98 -11.45 -6.00 4.11
N PRO A 99 -12.21 -4.97 3.77
CA PRO A 99 -11.67 -3.75 3.21
C PRO A 99 -10.68 -3.07 4.17
N LEU A 100 -9.58 -2.54 3.64
CA LEU A 100 -8.64 -1.75 4.41
C LEU A 100 -9.08 -0.28 4.46
N PRO A 101 -8.95 0.39 5.61
CA PRO A 101 -9.30 1.81 5.76
C PRO A 101 -8.36 2.72 4.99
N LEU A 102 -8.63 4.03 5.01
CA LEU A 102 -7.74 5.06 4.45
C LEU A 102 -6.37 5.00 5.11
N HIS A 103 -5.32 4.91 4.31
CA HIS A 103 -3.93 4.88 4.78
C HIS A 103 -2.94 5.36 3.72
N VAL A 104 -1.69 5.53 4.13
CA VAL A 104 -0.52 5.66 3.27
C VAL A 104 0.54 4.65 3.70
N ASP A 105 1.34 4.21 2.76
CA ASP A 105 2.47 3.32 3.01
C ASP A 105 3.76 4.12 3.23
N SER A 106 3.77 4.95 4.28
CA SER A 106 4.93 5.75 4.64
C SER A 106 6.11 4.88 5.07
N GLY A 107 7.34 5.36 4.84
CA GLY A 107 8.57 4.64 5.24
C GLY A 107 8.78 4.63 6.75
N PHE A 108 9.65 3.75 7.20
CA PHE A 108 9.95 3.54 8.62
C PHE A 108 10.76 4.67 9.24
N LYS A 109 11.55 5.40 8.44
CA LYS A 109 12.39 6.50 8.88
C LYS A 109 11.99 7.81 8.22
N PRO A 110 11.87 8.91 8.99
CA PRO A 110 11.48 10.21 8.44
C PRO A 110 12.48 10.76 7.42
N GLU A 111 13.74 10.39 7.53
CA GLU A 111 14.83 10.80 6.64
C GLU A 111 14.89 10.03 5.32
N ASP A 112 14.21 8.89 5.19
CA ASP A 112 14.21 8.12 3.95
C ASP A 112 13.42 8.86 2.84
N ILE A 113 13.99 8.90 1.65
CA ILE A 113 13.29 9.37 0.45
C ILE A 113 12.41 8.24 -0.05
N ILE A 114 11.19 8.14 0.52
CA ILE A 114 10.20 7.14 0.07
C ILE A 114 9.90 7.33 -1.42
N TYR A 115 9.70 6.22 -2.12
CA TYR A 115 9.59 6.27 -3.57
C TYR A 115 8.28 5.62 -4.05
N LYS A 116 8.34 4.44 -4.60
CA LYS A 116 7.16 3.76 -5.14
C LYS A 116 6.75 2.56 -4.29
N GLN A 117 5.47 2.26 -4.38
CA GLN A 117 4.88 1.00 -4.01
C GLN A 117 4.54 0.25 -5.30
N ALA A 118 4.90 -1.02 -5.35
CA ALA A 118 4.48 -1.93 -6.41
C ALA A 118 3.56 -2.99 -5.82
N LEU A 119 2.35 -3.11 -6.37
CA LEU A 119 1.36 -4.09 -5.99
C LEU A 119 1.13 -5.06 -7.16
N THR A 120 1.42 -6.34 -6.95
CA THR A 120 1.19 -7.42 -7.91
C THR A 120 0.02 -8.28 -7.43
N PRO A 121 -1.16 -8.22 -8.08
CA PRO A 121 -2.33 -9.01 -7.71
C PRO A 121 -2.21 -10.49 -8.08
N PHE A 122 -2.74 -11.37 -7.22
CA PHE A 122 -2.94 -12.80 -7.48
C PHE A 122 -4.41 -13.21 -7.48
N THR A 123 -5.31 -12.31 -7.15
CA THR A 123 -6.77 -12.47 -7.20
C THR A 123 -7.40 -11.18 -7.71
N SER A 124 -8.70 -11.19 -7.97
CA SER A 124 -9.49 -9.97 -8.15
C SER A 124 -9.52 -9.13 -6.87
N GLY A 125 -9.79 -7.87 -7.02
CA GLY A 125 -9.92 -6.89 -5.94
C GLY A 125 -9.94 -5.48 -6.50
N GLN A 126 -10.00 -4.48 -5.63
CA GLN A 126 -9.95 -3.08 -6.03
C GLN A 126 -9.15 -2.27 -5.02
N THR A 127 -8.41 -1.28 -5.52
CA THR A 127 -7.74 -0.26 -4.72
C THR A 127 -8.23 1.12 -5.18
N VAL A 128 -8.71 1.93 -4.25
CA VAL A 128 -9.10 3.31 -4.50
C VAL A 128 -7.95 4.22 -4.07
N VAL A 129 -7.47 5.04 -4.99
CA VAL A 129 -6.37 5.99 -4.79
C VAL A 129 -6.92 7.40 -4.90
N PHE A 130 -6.57 8.26 -3.96
CA PHE A 130 -7.01 9.66 -3.94
C PHE A 130 -5.89 10.58 -4.42
N LYS A 131 -6.24 11.73 -5.02
CA LYS A 131 -5.28 12.77 -5.42
C LYS A 131 -4.51 13.33 -4.23
N THR A 132 -5.09 13.24 -3.03
CA THR A 132 -4.48 13.71 -1.79
C THR A 132 -3.23 12.92 -1.47
N LYS A 133 -2.11 13.63 -1.30
CA LYS A 133 -0.82 13.08 -0.89
C LYS A 133 -0.51 13.46 0.55
N TRP A 134 0.20 12.59 1.24
CA TRP A 134 0.57 12.77 2.64
C TRP A 134 2.07 12.57 2.86
N TYR A 135 2.69 13.55 3.49
CA TYR A 135 4.13 13.57 3.77
C TYR A 135 4.44 13.51 5.28
N GLY A 136 3.43 13.29 6.09
CA GLY A 136 3.58 13.16 7.53
C GLY A 136 3.92 11.74 7.98
N ARG A 137 3.98 11.56 9.32
CA ARG A 137 4.21 10.25 9.95
C ARG A 137 2.98 9.37 10.01
N SER A 138 1.80 9.99 10.12
CA SER A 138 0.54 9.24 10.23
C SER A 138 0.35 8.31 9.04
N THR A 139 -0.03 7.09 9.33
CA THR A 139 -0.26 6.07 8.30
C THR A 139 -1.75 5.79 8.09
N SER A 140 -2.62 6.16 9.02
CA SER A 140 -4.08 5.94 8.95
C SER A 140 -4.83 7.26 9.13
N PHE A 141 -6.01 7.35 8.53
CA PHE A 141 -6.80 8.58 8.45
C PHE A 141 -8.24 8.33 8.91
N THR A 142 -8.74 9.19 9.81
CA THR A 142 -10.10 9.10 10.35
C THR A 142 -10.53 10.44 10.93
N ILE A 143 -11.84 10.69 10.93
CA ILE A 143 -12.44 11.84 11.63
C ILE A 143 -12.68 11.57 13.11
N ASP A 144 -12.58 10.35 13.58
CA ASP A 144 -12.85 9.98 14.96
C ASP A 144 -11.88 10.64 15.93
N SER A 145 -12.36 11.72 16.58
CA SER A 145 -11.57 12.49 17.54
C SER A 145 -11.28 11.73 18.83
N GLU A 146 -12.11 10.76 19.21
CA GLU A 146 -11.88 9.95 20.40
C GLU A 146 -10.73 8.97 20.20
N GLU A 147 -10.60 8.41 19.00
CA GLU A 147 -9.46 7.60 18.61
C GLU A 147 -8.18 8.42 18.40
N LEU A 148 -8.32 9.74 18.18
CA LEU A 148 -7.22 10.69 18.06
C LEU A 148 -6.73 11.23 19.39
N LYS A 149 -7.46 11.04 20.50
CA LYS A 149 -7.01 11.29 21.88
C LYS A 149 -5.94 10.27 22.28
N PHE A 150 -4.78 10.42 21.85
CA PHE A 150 -3.91 9.41 21.46
C PHE A 150 -2.74 9.10 22.35
N LYS A 151 -2.42 7.91 22.44
CA LYS A 151 -1.27 7.33 23.14
C LYS A 151 0.02 7.77 22.44
N PRO A 152 1.00 8.36 23.16
CA PRO A 152 2.22 8.92 22.56
C PRO A 152 3.27 7.87 22.21
N LYS A 153 2.87 6.65 21.85
CA LYS A 153 3.82 5.67 21.32
C LYS A 153 3.85 5.81 19.82
N ALA A 154 5.06 6.02 19.31
CA ALA A 154 5.39 5.99 17.88
C ALA A 154 5.03 4.62 17.27
N ASP A 155 3.75 4.36 17.16
CA ASP A 155 3.24 3.23 16.43
C ASP A 155 3.16 3.63 14.96
N GLN A 156 3.47 2.71 14.07
CA GLN A 156 3.33 2.88 12.61
C GLN A 156 1.88 3.19 12.20
N ASN A 157 0.95 3.10 13.13
CA ASN A 157 -0.48 3.33 12.95
C ASN A 157 -0.96 4.67 13.55
N ASP A 158 -0.08 5.68 13.63
CA ASP A 158 -0.51 7.03 14.02
C ASP A 158 -1.67 7.48 13.12
N ARG A 159 -2.77 7.88 13.74
CA ARG A 159 -3.97 8.35 13.03
C ARG A 159 -3.95 9.86 12.87
N SER A 160 -4.56 10.37 11.81
CA SER A 160 -4.70 11.79 11.54
C SER A 160 -6.06 12.10 10.90
N ASN A 161 -6.58 13.29 11.20
CA ASN A 161 -7.72 13.87 10.50
C ASN A 161 -7.32 15.06 9.60
N LYS A 162 -6.02 15.35 9.50
CA LYS A 162 -5.51 16.50 8.74
C LYS A 162 -5.61 16.37 7.22
N HIS A 163 -6.07 15.24 6.73
CA HIS A 163 -6.37 15.02 5.30
C HIS A 163 -7.71 15.66 4.90
N ILE A 164 -8.57 15.97 5.86
CA ILE A 164 -9.90 16.54 5.63
C ILE A 164 -9.76 18.03 5.30
N VAL A 165 -10.42 18.45 4.24
CA VAL A 165 -10.57 19.87 3.90
C VAL A 165 -11.87 20.37 4.55
N VAL A 166 -11.77 21.20 5.60
CA VAL A 166 -12.92 21.63 6.42
C VAL A 166 -14.04 22.25 5.57
N ASP A 167 -13.68 23.13 4.62
CA ASP A 167 -14.62 23.78 3.69
C ASP A 167 -14.68 23.02 2.35
N GLY A 168 -14.21 21.78 2.33
CA GLY A 168 -14.19 20.94 1.15
C GLY A 168 -15.60 20.49 0.74
N LYS A 169 -15.76 20.22 -0.55
CA LYS A 169 -17.00 19.66 -1.10
C LYS A 169 -17.29 18.31 -0.44
N SER A 170 -18.57 18.03 -0.21
CA SER A 170 -19.04 16.70 0.18
C SER A 170 -18.63 15.69 -0.88
N PHE A 171 -18.23 14.50 -0.44
CA PHE A 171 -17.86 13.43 -1.36
C PHE A 171 -19.08 12.89 -2.13
N ASP A 172 -18.85 12.40 -3.34
CA ASP A 172 -19.92 11.84 -4.19
C ASP A 172 -20.55 10.60 -3.52
N LYS A 173 -21.87 10.67 -3.26
CA LYS A 173 -22.62 9.63 -2.57
C LYS A 173 -22.70 8.32 -3.36
N ASN A 174 -22.75 8.38 -4.69
CA ASN A 174 -22.86 7.19 -5.53
C ASN A 174 -21.51 6.44 -5.54
N ILE A 175 -20.41 7.16 -5.67
CA ILE A 175 -19.07 6.59 -5.58
C ILE A 175 -18.83 6.02 -4.19
N HIS A 176 -19.20 6.76 -3.13
CA HIS A 176 -19.12 6.29 -1.76
C HIS A 176 -19.87 4.98 -1.56
N GLN A 177 -21.15 4.94 -1.93
CA GLN A 177 -21.99 3.75 -1.78
C GLN A 177 -21.42 2.55 -2.55
N LYS A 178 -20.90 2.79 -3.76
CA LYS A 178 -20.40 1.73 -4.63
C LYS A 178 -19.03 1.17 -4.19
N TYR A 179 -18.13 2.01 -3.70
CA TYR A 179 -16.73 1.60 -3.48
C TYR A 179 -16.21 1.80 -2.05
N LEU A 180 -16.84 2.66 -1.26
CA LEU A 180 -16.25 3.18 -0.02
C LEU A 180 -17.21 3.12 1.18
N SER A 181 -18.25 2.30 1.11
CA SER A 181 -19.30 2.21 2.14
C SER A 181 -18.79 1.75 3.52
N HIS A 182 -17.55 1.25 3.60
CA HIS A 182 -16.88 0.89 4.86
C HIS A 182 -16.16 2.07 5.53
N ILE A 183 -16.15 3.25 4.89
CA ILE A 183 -15.53 4.48 5.39
C ILE A 183 -16.64 5.48 5.64
N ASP A 184 -16.59 6.21 6.76
CA ASP A 184 -17.51 7.32 6.98
C ASP A 184 -17.35 8.35 5.86
N ILE A 185 -18.45 8.78 5.25
CA ILE A 185 -18.45 9.72 4.11
C ILE A 185 -17.82 11.06 4.48
N GLU A 186 -17.96 11.50 5.74
CA GLU A 186 -17.35 12.73 6.22
C GLU A 186 -15.81 12.62 6.28
N ASN A 187 -15.29 11.42 6.40
CA ASN A 187 -13.85 11.15 6.32
C ASN A 187 -13.27 11.35 4.91
N LEU A 188 -14.12 11.55 3.92
CA LEU A 188 -13.76 11.76 2.52
C LEU A 188 -13.98 13.20 2.05
N ARG A 189 -14.36 14.11 2.96
CA ARG A 189 -14.67 15.50 2.61
C ARG A 189 -13.47 16.21 1.98
N GLY A 190 -13.69 16.80 0.81
CA GLY A 190 -12.65 17.48 0.02
C GLY A 190 -11.66 16.57 -0.69
N MET A 191 -11.83 15.25 -0.59
CA MET A 191 -11.00 14.31 -1.33
C MET A 191 -11.54 14.07 -2.73
N GLU A 192 -10.63 13.86 -3.67
CA GLU A 192 -10.93 13.47 -5.05
C GLU A 192 -10.23 12.16 -5.39
N ILE A 193 -10.91 11.32 -6.17
CA ILE A 193 -10.31 10.08 -6.66
C ILE A 193 -9.31 10.40 -7.77
N GLU A 194 -8.12 9.84 -7.65
CA GLU A 194 -7.12 9.79 -8.72
C GLU A 194 -7.38 8.59 -9.61
N MET A 195 -7.59 7.40 -9.01
CA MET A 195 -7.80 6.16 -9.74
C MET A 195 -8.54 5.14 -8.89
N ILE A 196 -9.39 4.34 -9.52
CA ILE A 196 -9.90 3.07 -8.99
C ILE A 196 -9.23 1.97 -9.81
N TYR A 197 -8.26 1.30 -9.22
CA TYR A 197 -7.56 0.19 -9.85
C TYR A 197 -8.29 -1.11 -9.60
N GLU A 198 -8.83 -1.71 -10.65
CA GLU A 198 -9.38 -3.05 -10.63
C GLU A 198 -8.24 -4.08 -10.82
N TRP A 199 -8.04 -4.89 -9.80
CA TRP A 199 -6.96 -5.86 -9.77
C TRP A 199 -7.11 -6.92 -10.86
N LYS A 200 -6.09 -7.04 -11.69
CA LYS A 200 -6.03 -8.07 -12.72
C LYS A 200 -4.72 -8.84 -12.59
N VAL A 201 -4.83 -10.17 -12.50
CA VAL A 201 -3.67 -11.06 -12.44
C VAL A 201 -2.84 -10.90 -13.70
N GLY A 202 -1.53 -10.68 -13.54
CA GLY A 202 -0.59 -10.38 -14.63
C GLY A 202 -0.19 -8.92 -14.71
N GLU A 203 -0.97 -8.03 -14.12
CA GLU A 203 -0.62 -6.61 -14.00
C GLU A 203 0.17 -6.35 -12.70
N THR A 204 0.92 -5.26 -12.69
CA THR A 204 1.53 -4.67 -11.49
C THR A 204 1.12 -3.21 -11.44
N PHE A 205 0.54 -2.82 -10.32
CA PHE A 205 0.15 -1.44 -10.04
C PHE A 205 1.28 -0.73 -9.31
N ILE A 206 1.77 0.37 -9.87
CA ILE A 206 2.85 1.19 -9.32
C ILE A 206 2.30 2.57 -8.99
N MET A 207 2.49 3.02 -7.76
CA MET A 207 2.11 4.37 -7.32
C MET A 207 3.12 4.95 -6.33
N ASP A 208 3.08 6.28 -6.15
CA ASP A 208 3.85 6.92 -5.08
C ASP A 208 3.31 6.49 -3.72
N ARG A 209 4.20 6.23 -2.78
CA ARG A 209 3.85 5.85 -1.41
C ARG A 209 3.18 6.97 -0.62
N THR A 210 3.18 8.18 -1.16
CA THR A 210 2.53 9.36 -0.57
C THR A 210 1.03 9.43 -0.83
N TYR A 211 0.50 8.69 -1.81
CA TYR A 211 -0.94 8.70 -2.09
C TYR A 211 -1.75 8.08 -0.95
N ILE A 212 -2.76 8.83 -0.48
CA ILE A 212 -3.79 8.23 0.40
C ILE A 212 -4.61 7.26 -0.44
N HIS A 213 -4.79 6.06 0.07
CA HIS A 213 -5.53 5.01 -0.61
C HIS A 213 -6.22 4.06 0.37
N CYS A 214 -7.09 3.21 -0.15
CA CYS A 214 -7.78 2.16 0.60
C CYS A 214 -8.19 1.00 -0.30
N SER A 215 -8.66 -0.08 0.29
CA SER A 215 -9.40 -1.09 -0.47
C SER A 215 -10.80 -0.57 -0.78
N SER A 216 -11.39 -1.04 -1.90
CA SER A 216 -12.84 -0.88 -2.10
C SER A 216 -13.63 -1.73 -1.10
N SER A 217 -14.86 -1.31 -0.78
CA SER A 217 -15.84 -2.11 -0.03
C SER A 217 -16.31 -3.37 -0.79
N ASN A 218 -16.11 -3.41 -2.12
CA ASN A 218 -16.48 -4.55 -2.96
C ASN A 218 -15.44 -5.68 -2.84
N LEU A 219 -15.45 -6.36 -1.70
CA LEU A 219 -14.62 -7.52 -1.46
C LEU A 219 -15.49 -8.78 -1.40
N GLU A 220 -15.73 -9.39 -2.55
CA GLU A 220 -16.56 -10.59 -2.65
C GLU A 220 -15.92 -11.82 -1.97
N LYS A 221 -14.62 -11.90 -2.02
CA LYS A 221 -13.82 -13.03 -1.52
C LYS A 221 -12.47 -12.55 -0.99
N ARG A 222 -11.61 -13.52 -0.70
CA ARG A 222 -10.21 -13.32 -0.40
C ARG A 222 -9.49 -12.49 -1.47
N LYS A 223 -8.82 -11.42 -1.04
CA LYS A 223 -7.96 -10.57 -1.85
C LYS A 223 -6.50 -10.88 -1.52
N LEU A 224 -5.74 -11.40 -2.47
CA LEU A 224 -4.33 -11.72 -2.32
C LEU A 224 -3.49 -10.90 -3.29
N GLY A 225 -2.50 -10.19 -2.77
CA GLY A 225 -1.52 -9.43 -3.55
C GLY A 225 -0.17 -9.39 -2.85
N LEU A 226 0.88 -9.18 -3.63
CA LEU A 226 2.23 -8.92 -3.17
C LEU A 226 2.51 -7.43 -3.26
N THR A 227 2.89 -6.81 -2.14
CA THR A 227 3.24 -5.39 -2.08
C THR A 227 4.72 -5.24 -1.74
N THR A 228 5.41 -4.42 -2.52
CA THR A 228 6.81 -4.04 -2.31
C THR A 228 6.91 -2.54 -2.15
N PHE A 229 7.59 -2.12 -1.10
CA PHE A 229 7.88 -0.72 -0.79
C PHE A 229 9.33 -0.39 -1.14
N THR A 230 9.53 0.77 -1.77
CA THR A 230 10.84 1.20 -2.22
C THR A 230 11.20 2.61 -1.74
N LYS A 231 12.50 2.91 -1.75
CA LYS A 231 13.08 4.23 -1.48
C LYS A 231 14.25 4.52 -2.42
N LYS A 232 14.58 5.78 -2.56
CA LYS A 232 15.80 6.25 -3.26
C LYS A 232 17.00 6.24 -2.36
#